data_c6db6613ae6fa4c9e6fb5ff1914c5fd9
#
_entry.id   c6db6613ae6fa4c9e6fb5ff1914c5fd9
#
_cell.length_a   1.000
_cell.length_b   1.000
_cell.length_c   1.000
_cell.angle_alpha   90.00
_cell.angle_beta   90.00
_cell.angle_gamma   90.00
#
_symmetry.space_group_name_H-M   'P 1'
#
loop_
_entity.id
_entity.type
_entity.pdbx_description
1 polymer ?
#
loop_
_entity_poly.entity_id
_entity_poly.type
_entity_poly.pdbx_seq_one_letter_code
_entity_poly.pdbx_strand_id
1 'polypeptide(L)'
;YWRQFLKPQGVLAVSEISWITATRPGEIQEYWQTFYPEIDTVDNKVKILKKLGYKLVSSFILPESCWEEEYYQPLEKRYNDFLDRHQDLSLAQELVAADKEEIAMYRKFKEYYSYAFFIAVKTGP
;
A
#
# COMPACT_ATOMS: atom_id res chain seq x y z
N TYR A 1 -9.99 15.70 2.82
CA TYR A 1 -9.16 16.62 2.01
C TYR A 1 -9.50 16.54 0.52
N TRP A 2 -9.42 15.36 -0.11
CA TRP A 2 -9.68 15.18 -1.55
C TRP A 2 -11.08 15.56 -1.98
N ARG A 3 -12.07 15.41 -1.06
CA ARG A 3 -13.49 15.64 -1.35
C ARG A 3 -13.77 17.05 -1.89
N GLN A 4 -13.05 18.03 -1.41
CA GLN A 4 -13.23 19.43 -1.84
C GLN A 4 -12.89 19.68 -3.31
N PHE A 5 -12.04 18.81 -3.88
CA PHE A 5 -11.62 18.93 -5.28
C PHE A 5 -12.50 18.14 -6.25
N LEU A 6 -13.46 17.39 -5.72
CA LEU A 6 -14.38 16.60 -6.54
C LEU A 6 -15.68 17.36 -6.76
N LYS A 7 -16.16 17.29 -7.99
CA LYS A 7 -17.51 17.75 -8.33
C LYS A 7 -18.55 16.85 -7.65
N PRO A 8 -19.80 17.33 -7.50
CA PRO A 8 -20.89 16.43 -7.08
C PRO A 8 -20.92 15.19 -7.97
N GLN A 9 -21.05 14.00 -7.35
CA GLN A 9 -20.97 12.70 -8.01
C GLN A 9 -19.61 12.40 -8.68
N GLY A 10 -18.57 13.18 -8.34
CA GLY A 10 -17.21 12.89 -8.78
C GLY A 10 -16.69 11.57 -8.18
N VAL A 11 -15.80 10.91 -8.93
CA VAL A 11 -15.26 9.60 -8.55
C VAL A 11 -13.89 9.77 -7.89
N LEU A 12 -13.69 9.12 -6.76
CA LEU A 12 -12.40 8.96 -6.09
C LEU A 12 -11.93 7.53 -6.31
N ALA A 13 -10.72 7.36 -6.83
CA ALA A 13 -10.06 6.07 -6.94
C ALA A 13 -8.72 6.15 -6.22
N VAL A 14 -8.56 5.37 -5.17
CA VAL A 14 -7.34 5.37 -4.35
C VAL A 14 -6.93 3.95 -4.01
N SER A 15 -5.63 3.77 -3.79
CA SER A 15 -5.09 2.52 -3.26
C SER A 15 -4.36 2.82 -1.96
N GLU A 16 -4.53 1.93 -1.00
CA GLU A 16 -3.86 2.04 0.31
C GLU A 16 -3.47 0.67 0.82
N ILE A 17 -2.30 0.62 1.49
CA ILE A 17 -1.90 -0.60 2.18
C ILE A 17 -2.93 -0.91 3.28
N SER A 18 -3.40 -2.15 3.32
CA SER A 18 -4.51 -2.53 4.18
C SER A 18 -4.33 -3.95 4.70
N TRP A 19 -4.83 -4.18 5.91
CA TRP A 19 -4.94 -5.54 6.44
C TRP A 19 -6.09 -6.28 5.75
N ILE A 20 -5.81 -7.51 5.31
CA ILE A 20 -6.82 -8.38 4.69
C ILE A 20 -7.26 -9.50 5.63
N THR A 21 -6.78 -9.49 6.86
CA THR A 21 -7.17 -10.42 7.92
C THR A 21 -7.57 -9.66 9.17
N ALA A 22 -8.41 -10.29 10.00
CA ALA A 22 -8.82 -9.71 11.29
C ALA A 22 -7.67 -9.72 12.32
N THR A 23 -6.79 -10.72 12.24
CA THR A 23 -5.64 -10.87 13.13
C THR A 23 -4.38 -11.09 12.31
N ARG A 24 -3.22 -10.77 12.88
CA ARG A 24 -1.93 -10.87 12.23
C ARG A 24 -0.81 -11.03 13.25
N PRO A 25 0.35 -11.62 12.84
CA PRO A 25 1.52 -11.71 13.71
C PRO A 25 2.04 -10.34 14.13
N GLY A 26 2.60 -10.27 15.35
CA GLY A 26 3.14 -9.02 15.90
C GLY A 26 4.26 -8.43 15.07
N GLU A 27 5.11 -9.25 14.46
CA GLU A 27 6.23 -8.78 13.65
C GLU A 27 5.78 -7.88 12.48
N ILE A 28 4.79 -8.32 11.70
CA ILE A 28 4.30 -7.51 10.58
C ILE A 28 3.47 -6.32 11.06
N GLN A 29 2.76 -6.46 12.16
CA GLN A 29 2.02 -5.35 12.74
C GLN A 29 2.95 -4.23 13.19
N GLU A 30 4.04 -4.55 13.88
CA GLU A 30 5.04 -3.58 14.31
C GLU A 30 5.75 -2.92 13.13
N TYR A 31 6.08 -3.70 12.10
CA TYR A 31 6.70 -3.18 10.89
C TYR A 31 5.85 -2.07 10.26
N TRP A 32 4.58 -2.34 10.01
CA TRP A 32 3.69 -1.35 9.39
C TRP A 32 3.33 -0.20 10.33
N GLN A 33 3.25 -0.44 11.63
CA GLN A 33 3.06 0.63 12.63
C GLN A 33 4.20 1.65 12.56
N THR A 34 5.41 1.19 12.28
CA THR A 34 6.59 2.05 12.14
C THR A 34 6.58 2.85 10.84
N PHE A 35 6.28 2.20 9.72
CA PHE A 35 6.41 2.81 8.39
C PHE A 35 5.11 3.43 7.86
N TYR A 36 3.98 2.90 8.25
CA TYR A 36 2.68 3.42 7.85
C TYR A 36 1.64 3.15 8.95
N PRO A 37 1.66 3.96 10.03
CA PRO A 37 0.77 3.72 11.18
C PRO A 37 -0.72 3.83 10.86
N GLU A 38 -1.08 4.40 9.72
CA GLU A 38 -2.46 4.53 9.25
C GLU A 38 -3.01 3.25 8.63
N ILE A 39 -2.21 2.19 8.55
CA ILE A 39 -2.69 0.90 8.04
C ILE A 39 -3.86 0.41 8.89
N ASP A 40 -4.91 -0.06 8.21
CA ASP A 40 -6.12 -0.56 8.85
C ASP A 40 -6.76 -1.62 7.97
N THR A 41 -7.81 -2.26 8.47
CA THR A 41 -8.57 -3.23 7.68
C THR A 41 -9.33 -2.57 6.55
N VAL A 42 -9.61 -3.33 5.49
CA VAL A 42 -10.44 -2.86 4.37
C VAL A 42 -11.81 -2.38 4.88
N ASP A 43 -12.42 -3.15 5.79
CA ASP A 43 -13.74 -2.78 6.35
C ASP A 43 -13.72 -1.45 7.08
N ASN A 44 -12.70 -1.20 7.88
CA ASN A 44 -12.56 0.08 8.59
C ASN A 44 -12.34 1.24 7.63
N LYS A 45 -11.54 1.04 6.58
CA LYS A 45 -11.32 2.07 5.55
C LYS A 45 -12.59 2.40 4.79
N VAL A 46 -13.41 1.40 4.48
CA VAL A 46 -14.73 1.61 3.86
C VAL A 46 -15.64 2.42 4.78
N LYS A 47 -15.65 2.13 6.07
CA LYS A 47 -16.42 2.91 7.06
C LYS A 47 -15.98 4.37 7.09
N ILE A 48 -14.68 4.63 7.03
CA ILE A 48 -14.13 5.98 6.97
C ILE A 48 -14.62 6.71 5.71
N LEU A 49 -14.57 6.06 4.54
CA LEU A 49 -15.06 6.65 3.30
C LEU A 49 -16.54 7.03 3.41
N LYS A 50 -17.37 6.16 3.94
CA LYS A 50 -18.79 6.45 4.15
C LYS A 50 -19.01 7.65 5.08
N LYS A 51 -18.26 7.69 6.17
CA LYS A 51 -18.31 8.79 7.15
C LYS A 51 -17.89 10.12 6.54
N LEU A 52 -16.95 10.10 5.59
CA LEU A 52 -16.47 11.29 4.90
C LEU A 52 -17.35 11.74 3.71
N GLY A 53 -18.48 11.09 3.48
CA GLY A 53 -19.43 11.48 2.45
C GLY A 53 -19.18 10.84 1.08
N TYR A 54 -18.68 9.62 1.08
CA TYR A 54 -18.51 8.83 -0.14
C TYR A 54 -19.41 7.60 -0.12
N LYS A 55 -19.85 7.20 -1.29
CA LYS A 55 -20.52 5.91 -1.52
C LYS A 55 -19.53 4.98 -2.21
N LEU A 56 -19.25 3.83 -1.61
CA LEU A 56 -18.38 2.82 -2.21
C LEU A 56 -19.05 2.23 -3.44
N VAL A 57 -18.34 2.25 -4.55
CA VAL A 57 -18.77 1.59 -5.81
C VAL A 57 -18.14 0.20 -5.90
N SER A 58 -16.83 0.12 -5.63
CA SER A 58 -16.08 -1.14 -5.70
C SER A 58 -14.84 -1.07 -4.85
N SER A 59 -14.41 -2.21 -4.33
CA SER A 59 -13.08 -2.37 -3.75
C SER A 59 -12.52 -3.73 -4.16
N PHE A 60 -11.21 -3.82 -4.31
CA PHE A 60 -10.53 -5.06 -4.64
C PHE A 60 -9.11 -5.06 -4.09
N ILE A 61 -8.56 -6.25 -3.91
CA ILE A 61 -7.20 -6.47 -3.41
C ILE A 61 -6.27 -6.65 -4.60
N LEU A 62 -5.10 -6.00 -4.54
CA LEU A 62 -4.09 -6.14 -5.58
C LEU A 62 -3.57 -7.59 -5.61
N PRO A 63 -3.61 -8.27 -6.78
CA PRO A 63 -3.11 -9.64 -6.89
C PRO A 63 -1.62 -9.76 -6.57
N GLU A 64 -1.22 -10.93 -6.08
CA GLU A 64 0.17 -11.22 -5.74
C GLU A 64 1.13 -11.01 -6.92
N SER A 65 0.71 -11.35 -8.14
CA SER A 65 1.52 -11.15 -9.35
C SER A 65 1.94 -9.69 -9.57
N CYS A 66 1.09 -8.74 -9.18
CA CYS A 66 1.43 -7.32 -9.27
C CYS A 66 2.55 -6.93 -8.31
N TRP A 67 2.66 -7.59 -7.16
CA TRP A 67 3.74 -7.37 -6.20
C TRP A 67 5.03 -8.02 -6.67
N GLU A 68 4.99 -9.29 -7.07
CA GLU A 68 6.18 -10.09 -7.39
C GLU A 68 6.65 -9.87 -8.82
N GLU A 69 5.86 -10.31 -9.79
CA GLU A 69 6.30 -10.35 -11.20
C GLU A 69 6.43 -8.96 -11.81
N GLU A 70 5.54 -8.05 -11.45
CA GLU A 70 5.47 -6.72 -12.06
C GLU A 70 6.24 -5.64 -11.28
N TYR A 71 6.64 -5.91 -10.05
CA TYR A 71 7.27 -4.89 -9.20
C TYR A 71 8.55 -5.38 -8.52
N TYR A 72 8.46 -6.34 -7.60
CA TYR A 72 9.63 -6.74 -6.79
C TYR A 72 10.73 -7.42 -7.59
N GLN A 73 10.39 -8.36 -8.46
CA GLN A 73 11.38 -9.05 -9.28
C GLN A 73 12.12 -8.09 -10.23
N PRO A 74 11.43 -7.18 -10.94
CA PRO A 74 12.14 -6.16 -11.72
C PRO A 74 13.03 -5.24 -10.88
N LEU A 75 12.62 -4.87 -9.67
CA LEU A 75 13.43 -4.07 -8.76
C LEU A 75 14.71 -4.79 -8.36
N GLU A 76 14.59 -6.04 -7.95
CA GLU A 76 15.74 -6.85 -7.53
C GLU A 76 16.81 -6.96 -8.62
N LYS A 77 16.39 -7.04 -9.87
CA LYS A 77 17.30 -7.09 -11.01
C LYS A 77 18.09 -5.80 -11.22
N ARG A 78 17.61 -4.68 -10.69
CA ARG A 78 18.20 -3.35 -10.87
C ARG A 78 19.08 -2.90 -9.72
N TYR A 79 19.05 -3.59 -8.58
CA TYR A 79 19.77 -3.12 -7.38
C TYR A 79 21.28 -3.04 -7.58
N ASN A 80 21.88 -4.03 -8.23
CA ASN A 80 23.33 -4.04 -8.47
C ASN A 80 23.77 -2.86 -9.35
N ASP A 81 23.07 -2.62 -10.46
CA ASP A 81 23.36 -1.49 -11.34
C ASP A 81 23.18 -0.16 -10.63
N PHE A 82 22.12 -0.04 -9.84
CA PHE A 82 21.86 1.18 -9.07
C PHE A 82 22.98 1.44 -8.04
N LEU A 83 23.39 0.41 -7.31
CA LEU A 83 24.48 0.52 -6.33
C LEU A 83 25.82 0.85 -7.00
N ASP A 84 26.11 0.26 -8.17
CA ASP A 84 27.32 0.54 -8.93
C ASP A 84 27.39 2.00 -9.40
N ARG A 85 26.26 2.57 -9.80
CA ARG A 85 26.18 3.98 -10.21
C ARG A 85 26.28 4.97 -9.04
N HIS A 86 26.00 4.52 -7.83
CA HIS A 86 25.93 5.38 -6.65
C HIS A 86 26.82 4.90 -5.51
N GLN A 87 28.00 4.40 -5.84
CA GLN A 87 28.95 3.80 -4.88
C GLN A 87 29.34 4.75 -3.74
N ASP A 88 29.41 6.04 -4.02
CA ASP A 88 29.82 7.06 -3.04
C ASP A 88 28.66 7.53 -2.12
N LEU A 89 27.45 7.02 -2.33
CA LEU A 89 26.27 7.42 -1.55
C LEU A 89 25.84 6.32 -0.59
N SER A 90 26.12 6.52 0.69
CA SER A 90 25.62 5.64 1.75
C SER A 90 24.09 5.55 1.75
N LEU A 91 23.41 6.64 1.37
CA LEU A 91 21.96 6.68 1.23
C LEU A 91 21.45 5.66 0.20
N ALA A 92 22.18 5.43 -0.91
CA ALA A 92 21.80 4.44 -1.90
C ALA A 92 21.78 3.03 -1.31
N GLN A 93 22.77 2.69 -0.48
CA GLN A 93 22.84 1.41 0.21
C GLN A 93 21.70 1.24 1.21
N GLU A 94 21.38 2.31 1.95
CA GLU A 94 20.27 2.32 2.91
C GLU A 94 18.91 2.12 2.21
N LEU A 95 18.70 2.78 1.07
CA LEU A 95 17.46 2.63 0.29
C LEU A 95 17.29 1.21 -0.21
N VAL A 96 18.34 0.61 -0.78
CA VAL A 96 18.27 -0.78 -1.27
C VAL A 96 18.04 -1.75 -0.11
N ALA A 97 18.70 -1.54 1.03
CA ALA A 97 18.49 -2.38 2.21
C ALA A 97 17.04 -2.30 2.73
N ALA A 98 16.46 -1.09 2.75
CA ALA A 98 15.07 -0.89 3.17
C ALA A 98 14.09 -1.57 2.21
N ASP A 99 14.34 -1.48 0.89
CA ASP A 99 13.53 -2.16 -0.13
C ASP A 99 13.61 -3.68 0.02
N LYS A 100 14.80 -4.22 0.25
CA LYS A 100 14.99 -5.67 0.45
C LYS A 100 14.26 -6.16 1.69
N GLU A 101 14.24 -5.36 2.76
CA GLU A 101 13.48 -5.67 3.97
C GLU A 101 11.98 -5.70 3.68
N GLU A 102 11.46 -4.71 2.96
CA GLU A 102 10.06 -4.66 2.56
C GLU A 102 9.67 -5.88 1.74
N ILE A 103 10.50 -6.25 0.76
CA ILE A 103 10.27 -7.44 -0.07
C ILE A 103 10.24 -8.71 0.78
N ALA A 104 11.19 -8.87 1.71
CA ALA A 104 11.25 -10.01 2.60
C ALA A 104 10.01 -10.09 3.51
N MET A 105 9.56 -8.95 4.04
CA MET A 105 8.35 -8.88 4.86
C MET A 105 7.11 -9.22 4.05
N TYR A 106 7.00 -8.73 2.83
CA TYR A 106 5.88 -9.11 1.96
C TYR A 106 5.85 -10.62 1.69
N ARG A 107 6.96 -11.20 1.31
CA ARG A 107 7.04 -12.64 1.00
C ARG A 107 6.69 -13.52 2.20
N LYS A 108 7.04 -13.07 3.39
CA LYS A 108 6.74 -13.77 4.63
C LYS A 108 5.28 -13.60 5.08
N PHE A 109 4.70 -12.42 4.87
CA PHE A 109 3.41 -12.03 5.45
C PHE A 109 2.36 -11.61 4.43
N LYS A 110 2.52 -11.96 3.17
CA LYS A 110 1.59 -11.59 2.08
C LYS A 110 0.14 -12.03 2.30
N GLU A 111 -0.09 -13.01 3.16
CA GLU A 111 -1.43 -13.49 3.49
C GLU A 111 -2.21 -12.49 4.37
N TYR A 112 -1.52 -11.56 5.01
CA TYR A 112 -2.09 -10.67 6.01
C TYR A 112 -2.34 -9.25 5.50
N TYR A 113 -1.67 -8.81 4.43
CA TYR A 113 -1.82 -7.45 3.92
C TYR A 113 -1.61 -7.38 2.41
N SER A 114 -2.16 -6.34 1.82
CA SER A 114 -1.92 -5.96 0.43
C SER A 114 -2.38 -4.52 0.20
N TYR A 115 -2.12 -4.00 -0.99
CA TYR A 115 -2.85 -2.83 -1.44
C TYR A 115 -4.31 -3.20 -1.69
N ALA A 116 -5.21 -2.40 -1.14
CA ALA A 116 -6.62 -2.44 -1.47
C ALA A 116 -6.96 -1.19 -2.28
N PHE A 117 -7.72 -1.37 -3.33
CA PHE A 117 -8.22 -0.28 -4.16
C PHE A 117 -9.65 0.03 -3.76
N PHE A 118 -9.95 1.33 -3.65
CA PHE A 118 -11.27 1.82 -3.29
C PHE A 118 -11.75 2.77 -4.38
N ILE A 119 -12.88 2.45 -4.97
CA ILE A 119 -13.55 3.31 -5.96
C ILE A 119 -14.84 3.78 -5.32
N ALA A 120 -14.96 5.09 -5.14
CA ALA A 120 -16.07 5.69 -4.41
C ALA A 120 -16.57 6.95 -5.13
N VAL A 121 -17.84 7.26 -4.93
CA VAL A 121 -18.49 8.43 -5.50
C VAL A 121 -18.80 9.41 -4.39
N LYS A 122 -18.50 10.69 -4.63
CA LYS A 122 -18.84 11.77 -3.72
C LYS A 122 -20.36 11.89 -3.64
N THR A 123 -20.89 11.84 -2.40
CA THR A 123 -22.31 12.04 -2.13
C THR A 123 -22.55 13.47 -1.60
N GLY A 124 -23.69 14.03 -1.97
CA GLY A 124 -24.05 15.38 -1.58
C GLY A 124 -23.25 16.46 -2.32
N PRO A 125 -23.44 17.71 -1.92
CA PRO A 125 -22.76 18.85 -2.55
C PRO A 125 -21.26 18.92 -2.26
#